data_7fa02125fb789172f1e9098de22c1bf1
#
_entry.id   7fa02125fb789172f1e9098de22c1bf1
#
_cell.length_a   1.000
_cell.length_b   1.000
_cell.length_c   1.000
_cell.angle_alpha   90.00
_cell.angle_beta   90.00
_cell.angle_gamma   90.00
#
_symmetry.space_group_name_H-M   'P 1'
#
loop_
_entity.id
_entity.type
_entity.pdbx_description
1 polymer ?
#
loop_
_entity_poly.entity_id
_entity_poly.type
_entity_poly.pdbx_seq_one_letter_code
_entity_poly.pdbx_strand_id
1 'polypeptide(L)'
;IANRGEIALRILRSCKKLDIKTVAVHSTIDRQLPHVRLADESVCVGPAEAKKSYLNIPSIISAAELTNADAIHPGYGFLSESATFAEIVETSKFIFIGPSSKVIKKMSNKIKAKTIMKNFGVPCIPGCDDILSDDINQTAKEIEKIGYPIMLKATQGGGGRGMRIVRHKKDLAESIAITTTESLNAFGNGDLYFERYFDAPRHIEIQVLCDNFG
;
A
#
# COMPACT_ATOMS: atom_id res chain seq x y z
N ILE A 1 -13.23 10.73 -7.61
CA ILE A 1 -12.46 9.49 -7.77
C ILE A 1 -10.99 9.89 -7.89
N ALA A 2 -10.18 9.65 -6.84
CA ALA A 2 -8.77 10.05 -6.75
C ALA A 2 -7.83 8.98 -7.33
N ASN A 3 -8.08 8.58 -8.56
CA ASN A 3 -7.28 7.59 -9.29
C ASN A 3 -7.48 7.75 -10.80
N ARG A 4 -6.86 6.87 -11.60
CA ARG A 4 -6.93 6.90 -13.07
C ARG A 4 -7.18 5.51 -13.66
N GLY A 5 -7.34 5.48 -14.98
CA GLY A 5 -7.34 4.25 -15.76
C GLY A 5 -8.47 3.28 -15.42
N GLU A 6 -8.12 2.01 -15.32
CA GLU A 6 -9.08 0.92 -15.12
C GLU A 6 -9.86 1.07 -13.81
N ILE A 7 -9.16 1.29 -12.69
CA ILE A 7 -9.83 1.37 -11.39
C ILE A 7 -10.77 2.56 -11.29
N ALA A 8 -10.38 3.72 -11.81
CA ALA A 8 -11.26 4.88 -11.84
C ALA A 8 -12.53 4.60 -12.67
N LEU A 9 -12.39 3.93 -13.82
CA LEU A 9 -13.53 3.52 -14.64
C LEU A 9 -14.42 2.47 -13.93
N ARG A 10 -13.81 1.54 -13.19
CA ARG A 10 -14.53 0.51 -12.44
C ARG A 10 -15.40 1.14 -11.33
N ILE A 11 -14.83 2.08 -10.57
CA ILE A 11 -15.55 2.83 -9.53
C ILE A 11 -16.68 3.64 -10.15
N LEU A 12 -16.39 4.40 -11.20
CA LEU A 12 -17.37 5.22 -11.92
C LEU A 12 -18.58 4.39 -12.39
N ARG A 13 -18.34 3.22 -12.97
CA ARG A 13 -19.43 2.32 -13.39
C ARG A 13 -20.31 1.85 -12.23
N SER A 14 -19.73 1.61 -11.06
CA SER A 14 -20.49 1.28 -9.85
C SER A 14 -21.30 2.47 -9.35
N CYS A 15 -20.71 3.65 -9.30
CA CYS A 15 -21.40 4.88 -8.91
C CYS A 15 -22.61 5.15 -9.83
N LYS A 16 -22.44 5.02 -11.14
CA LYS A 16 -23.55 5.18 -12.10
C LYS A 16 -24.68 4.18 -11.90
N LYS A 17 -24.38 2.93 -11.56
CA LYS A 17 -25.43 1.94 -11.24
C LYS A 17 -26.21 2.28 -9.97
N LEU A 18 -25.62 3.04 -9.07
CA LEU A 18 -26.20 3.49 -7.81
C LEU A 18 -26.75 4.93 -7.89
N ASP A 19 -26.78 5.52 -9.07
CA ASP A 19 -27.19 6.91 -9.31
C ASP A 19 -26.40 7.94 -8.49
N ILE A 20 -25.12 7.66 -8.26
CA ILE A 20 -24.18 8.54 -7.56
C ILE A 20 -23.42 9.37 -8.59
N LYS A 21 -23.44 10.69 -8.45
CA LYS A 21 -22.68 11.60 -9.29
C LYS A 21 -21.17 11.41 -9.09
N THR A 22 -20.42 11.58 -10.17
CA THR A 22 -19.00 11.26 -10.21
C THR A 22 -18.17 12.42 -10.71
N VAL A 23 -17.07 12.69 -10.00
CA VAL A 23 -16.01 13.59 -10.43
C VAL A 23 -14.76 12.76 -10.71
N ALA A 24 -14.21 12.86 -11.91
CA ALA A 24 -12.95 12.24 -12.28
C ALA A 24 -11.80 13.24 -12.17
N VAL A 25 -10.73 12.91 -11.47
CA VAL A 25 -9.49 13.67 -11.60
C VAL A 25 -8.65 13.09 -12.72
N HIS A 26 -7.86 13.94 -13.39
CA HIS A 26 -6.97 13.50 -14.46
C HIS A 26 -5.72 14.37 -14.57
N SER A 27 -4.63 13.78 -15.04
CA SER A 27 -3.47 14.55 -15.52
C SER A 27 -3.73 15.10 -16.92
N THR A 28 -2.90 16.02 -17.37
CA THR A 28 -3.04 16.63 -18.72
C THR A 28 -3.09 15.60 -19.85
N ILE A 29 -2.31 14.52 -19.76
CA ILE A 29 -2.27 13.48 -20.81
C ILE A 29 -3.43 12.49 -20.72
N ASP A 30 -4.07 12.37 -19.55
CA ASP A 30 -5.15 11.40 -19.33
C ASP A 30 -6.55 11.95 -19.66
N ARG A 31 -6.64 13.22 -20.11
CA ARG A 31 -7.90 13.95 -20.38
C ARG A 31 -8.89 13.19 -21.27
N GLN A 32 -8.41 12.36 -22.16
CA GLN A 32 -9.24 11.62 -23.11
C GLN A 32 -9.58 10.18 -22.65
N LEU A 33 -9.11 9.77 -21.48
CA LEU A 33 -9.38 8.41 -20.99
C LEU A 33 -10.88 8.19 -20.68
N PRO A 34 -11.38 6.96 -20.82
CA PRO A 34 -12.81 6.64 -20.67
C PRO A 34 -13.41 7.09 -19.34
N HIS A 35 -12.68 6.99 -18.22
CA HIS A 35 -13.19 7.42 -16.92
C HIS A 35 -13.41 8.93 -16.84
N VAL A 36 -12.63 9.73 -17.57
CA VAL A 36 -12.79 11.19 -17.62
C VAL A 36 -14.00 11.55 -18.47
N ARG A 37 -14.14 10.91 -19.65
CA ARG A 37 -15.23 11.19 -20.59
C ARG A 37 -16.62 10.75 -20.10
N LEU A 38 -16.67 9.75 -19.23
CA LEU A 38 -17.90 9.16 -18.71
C LEU A 38 -18.31 9.72 -17.34
N ALA A 39 -17.43 10.45 -16.65
CA ALA A 39 -17.77 11.12 -15.40
C ALA A 39 -18.75 12.28 -15.65
N ASP A 40 -19.50 12.65 -14.62
CA ASP A 40 -20.40 13.79 -14.66
C ASP A 40 -19.61 15.10 -14.70
N GLU A 41 -18.49 15.14 -13.94
CA GLU A 41 -17.55 16.26 -13.94
C GLU A 41 -16.09 15.73 -14.00
N SER A 42 -15.17 16.59 -14.41
CA SER A 42 -13.74 16.23 -14.38
C SER A 42 -12.86 17.43 -14.08
N VAL A 43 -11.77 17.18 -13.34
CA VAL A 43 -10.78 18.20 -12.93
C VAL A 43 -9.37 17.76 -13.31
N CYS A 44 -8.64 18.66 -13.98
CA CYS A 44 -7.22 18.43 -14.23
C CYS A 44 -6.40 18.76 -12.97
N VAL A 45 -5.72 17.78 -12.41
CA VAL A 45 -4.96 17.92 -11.16
C VAL A 45 -3.44 18.10 -11.36
N GLY A 46 -2.99 18.20 -12.61
CA GLY A 46 -1.58 18.49 -12.90
C GLY A 46 -1.05 17.81 -14.17
N PRO A 47 0.27 17.85 -14.38
CA PRO A 47 0.93 17.27 -15.54
C PRO A 47 0.95 15.73 -15.50
N ALA A 48 1.54 15.12 -16.53
CA ALA A 48 1.66 13.66 -16.68
C ALA A 48 2.35 12.96 -15.49
N GLU A 49 3.28 13.63 -14.84
CA GLU A 49 4.05 13.11 -13.73
C GLU A 49 3.16 12.90 -12.50
N ALA A 50 3.06 11.64 -12.03
CA ALA A 50 2.16 11.28 -10.94
C ALA A 50 2.44 12.06 -9.63
N LYS A 51 3.71 12.34 -9.32
CA LYS A 51 4.09 13.14 -8.14
C LYS A 51 3.53 14.57 -8.18
N LYS A 52 3.29 15.12 -9.36
CA LYS A 52 2.76 16.47 -9.57
C LYS A 52 1.26 16.50 -9.89
N SER A 53 0.60 15.34 -9.90
CA SER A 53 -0.82 15.17 -10.21
C SER A 53 -1.51 14.24 -9.22
N TYR A 54 -1.58 12.94 -9.50
CA TYR A 54 -2.32 11.95 -8.70
C TYR A 54 -1.78 11.74 -7.28
N LEU A 55 -0.49 12.03 -7.02
CA LEU A 55 0.13 11.98 -5.69
C LEU A 55 0.21 13.37 -5.02
N ASN A 56 -0.29 14.40 -5.66
CA ASN A 56 -0.35 15.76 -5.12
C ASN A 56 -1.63 15.91 -4.28
N ILE A 57 -1.52 15.68 -2.98
CA ILE A 57 -2.65 15.76 -2.04
C ILE A 57 -3.38 17.11 -2.13
N PRO A 58 -2.71 18.28 -2.08
CA PRO A 58 -3.38 19.56 -2.22
C PRO A 58 -4.24 19.67 -3.49
N SER A 59 -3.74 19.21 -4.64
CA SER A 59 -4.50 19.26 -5.89
C SER A 59 -5.74 18.37 -5.86
N ILE A 60 -5.66 17.20 -5.20
CA ILE A 60 -6.82 16.30 -5.06
C ILE A 60 -7.88 16.92 -4.13
N ILE A 61 -7.47 17.49 -3.00
CA ILE A 61 -8.38 18.16 -2.06
C ILE A 61 -9.04 19.36 -2.74
N SER A 62 -8.26 20.22 -3.41
CA SER A 62 -8.81 21.36 -4.13
C SER A 62 -9.81 20.94 -5.23
N ALA A 63 -9.56 19.83 -5.92
CA ALA A 63 -10.52 19.30 -6.89
C ALA A 63 -11.84 18.88 -6.22
N ALA A 64 -11.78 18.26 -5.04
CA ALA A 64 -12.96 17.88 -4.28
C ALA A 64 -13.75 19.11 -3.78
N GLU A 65 -13.05 20.14 -3.30
CA GLU A 65 -13.66 21.40 -2.87
C GLU A 65 -14.35 22.14 -4.02
N LEU A 66 -13.66 22.27 -5.17
CA LEU A 66 -14.18 22.97 -6.35
C LEU A 66 -15.46 22.34 -6.92
N THR A 67 -15.59 21.03 -6.75
CA THR A 67 -16.73 20.26 -7.26
C THR A 67 -17.78 19.94 -6.21
N ASN A 68 -17.63 20.47 -4.99
CA ASN A 68 -18.49 20.18 -3.85
C ASN A 68 -18.71 18.67 -3.65
N ALA A 69 -17.65 17.88 -3.74
CA ALA A 69 -17.73 16.44 -3.53
C ALA A 69 -18.02 16.11 -2.06
N ASP A 70 -18.83 15.10 -1.80
CA ASP A 70 -19.09 14.60 -0.44
C ASP A 70 -18.03 13.59 0.01
N ALA A 71 -17.49 12.82 -0.93
CA ALA A 71 -16.62 11.69 -0.65
C ALA A 71 -15.47 11.58 -1.66
N ILE A 72 -14.37 10.98 -1.21
CA ILE A 72 -13.20 10.71 -2.04
C ILE A 72 -12.90 9.20 -2.03
N HIS A 73 -12.96 8.58 -3.22
CA HIS A 73 -12.57 7.18 -3.41
C HIS A 73 -11.16 7.11 -3.99
N PRO A 74 -10.17 6.60 -3.25
CA PRO A 74 -8.78 6.56 -3.71
C PRO A 74 -8.48 5.40 -4.70
N GLY A 75 -9.40 4.44 -4.86
CA GLY A 75 -9.14 3.21 -5.60
C GLY A 75 -8.07 2.33 -4.92
N TYR A 76 -7.14 1.81 -5.69
CA TYR A 76 -5.94 1.11 -5.22
C TYR A 76 -4.66 1.79 -5.77
N GLY A 77 -3.52 1.57 -5.11
CA GLY A 77 -2.27 2.28 -5.45
C GLY A 77 -2.35 3.78 -5.16
N PHE A 78 -1.44 4.57 -5.71
CA PHE A 78 -1.34 6.01 -5.46
C PHE A 78 -1.50 6.38 -3.98
N LEU A 79 -2.57 7.10 -3.64
CA LEU A 79 -2.84 7.60 -2.28
C LEU A 79 -3.71 6.65 -1.42
N SER A 80 -4.13 5.50 -1.95
CA SER A 80 -5.04 4.59 -1.23
C SER A 80 -4.49 4.05 0.09
N GLU A 81 -3.17 3.88 0.17
CA GLU A 81 -2.46 3.40 1.36
C GLU A 81 -1.78 4.52 2.15
N SER A 82 -2.06 5.78 1.81
CA SER A 82 -1.51 6.94 2.48
C SER A 82 -2.34 7.32 3.70
N ALA A 83 -1.84 7.03 4.91
CA ALA A 83 -2.48 7.44 6.14
C ALA A 83 -2.60 8.98 6.24
N THR A 84 -1.60 9.71 5.77
CA THR A 84 -1.61 11.18 5.73
C THR A 84 -2.72 11.70 4.82
N PHE A 85 -2.92 11.07 3.65
CA PHE A 85 -4.01 11.48 2.76
C PHE A 85 -5.37 11.22 3.39
N ALA A 86 -5.58 10.03 3.95
CA ALA A 86 -6.83 9.70 4.63
C ALA A 86 -7.13 10.67 5.78
N GLU A 87 -6.12 11.02 6.60
CA GLU A 87 -6.26 12.00 7.68
C GLU A 87 -6.63 13.39 7.16
N ILE A 88 -5.99 13.84 6.07
CA ILE A 88 -6.32 15.15 5.46
C ILE A 88 -7.76 15.14 4.92
N VAL A 89 -8.19 14.08 4.23
CA VAL A 89 -9.56 13.93 3.74
C VAL A 89 -10.56 14.00 4.89
N GLU A 90 -10.33 13.23 5.97
CA GLU A 90 -11.18 13.18 7.16
C GLU A 90 -11.26 14.56 7.84
N THR A 91 -10.13 15.24 8.01
CA THR A 91 -10.07 16.58 8.66
C THR A 91 -10.65 17.68 7.77
N SER A 92 -10.60 17.53 6.45
CA SER A 92 -11.26 18.43 5.49
C SER A 92 -12.77 18.19 5.36
N LYS A 93 -13.34 17.32 6.21
CA LYS A 93 -14.79 16.99 6.25
C LYS A 93 -15.31 16.24 5.02
N PHE A 94 -14.44 15.63 4.24
CA PHE A 94 -14.84 14.68 3.21
C PHE A 94 -14.91 13.27 3.77
N ILE A 95 -15.78 12.44 3.20
CA ILE A 95 -15.81 11.00 3.50
C ILE A 95 -14.66 10.32 2.73
N PHE A 96 -13.72 9.71 3.45
CA PHE A 96 -12.73 8.84 2.83
C PHE A 96 -13.34 7.45 2.62
N ILE A 97 -13.48 7.02 1.37
CA ILE A 97 -14.00 5.68 1.05
C ILE A 97 -12.85 4.68 1.17
N GLY A 98 -12.68 4.15 2.36
CA GLY A 98 -11.60 3.25 2.73
C GLY A 98 -11.46 3.12 4.24
N PRO A 99 -10.44 2.39 4.73
CA PRO A 99 -10.15 2.28 6.17
C PRO A 99 -9.76 3.65 6.75
N SER A 100 -10.00 3.86 8.04
CA SER A 100 -9.56 5.11 8.69
C SER A 100 -8.05 5.29 8.62
N SER A 101 -7.59 6.54 8.67
CA SER A 101 -6.16 6.90 8.69
C SER A 101 -5.38 6.12 9.76
N LYS A 102 -5.99 5.89 10.93
CA LYS A 102 -5.41 5.09 12.02
C LYS A 102 -5.21 3.62 11.64
N VAL A 103 -6.15 3.02 10.93
CA VAL A 103 -6.05 1.63 10.46
C VAL A 103 -4.97 1.52 9.37
N ILE A 104 -4.99 2.41 8.39
CA ILE A 104 -3.97 2.45 7.34
C ILE A 104 -2.57 2.57 7.97
N LYS A 105 -2.38 3.46 8.94
CA LYS A 105 -1.10 3.65 9.65
C LYS A 105 -0.64 2.39 10.40
N LYS A 106 -1.57 1.67 11.03
CA LYS A 106 -1.26 0.40 11.72
C LYS A 106 -0.84 -0.69 10.75
N MET A 107 -1.53 -0.79 9.61
CA MET A 107 -1.31 -1.85 8.63
C MET A 107 -0.17 -1.57 7.65
N SER A 108 0.30 -0.32 7.52
CA SER A 108 1.42 0.04 6.64
C SER A 108 2.77 -0.54 7.08
N ASN A 109 2.95 -0.83 8.37
CA ASN A 109 4.14 -1.50 8.88
C ASN A 109 3.88 -3.01 8.95
N LYS A 110 4.57 -3.77 8.11
CA LYS A 110 4.37 -5.23 7.95
C LYS A 110 4.58 -6.02 9.25
N ILE A 111 5.57 -5.64 10.06
CA ILE A 111 5.85 -6.30 11.36
C ILE A 111 4.70 -6.04 12.34
N LYS A 112 4.30 -4.76 12.48
CA LYS A 112 3.18 -4.40 13.37
C LYS A 112 1.87 -5.03 12.93
N ALA A 113 1.59 -5.03 11.63
CA ALA A 113 0.40 -5.70 11.08
C ALA A 113 0.39 -7.19 11.42
N LYS A 114 1.52 -7.88 11.24
CA LYS A 114 1.68 -9.30 11.57
C LYS A 114 1.47 -9.56 13.07
N THR A 115 2.04 -8.74 13.94
CA THR A 115 1.84 -8.83 15.39
C THR A 115 0.38 -8.66 15.78
N ILE A 116 -0.30 -7.66 15.19
CA ILE A 116 -1.74 -7.45 15.40
C ILE A 116 -2.54 -8.69 14.97
N MET A 117 -2.28 -9.21 13.78
CA MET A 117 -2.99 -10.38 13.25
C MET A 117 -2.76 -11.62 14.12
N LYS A 118 -1.53 -11.86 14.59
CA LYS A 118 -1.23 -12.95 15.54
C LYS A 118 -2.06 -12.83 16.83
N ASN A 119 -2.18 -11.62 17.38
CA ASN A 119 -2.96 -11.38 18.60
C ASN A 119 -4.46 -11.66 18.43
N PHE A 120 -4.96 -11.58 17.19
CA PHE A 120 -6.32 -11.97 16.82
C PHE A 120 -6.45 -13.44 16.39
N GLY A 121 -5.39 -14.25 16.56
CA GLY A 121 -5.41 -15.67 16.20
C GLY A 121 -5.36 -15.96 14.70
N VAL A 122 -5.04 -14.97 13.87
CA VAL A 122 -4.88 -15.16 12.41
C VAL A 122 -3.55 -15.87 12.15
N PRO A 123 -3.55 -17.03 11.44
CA PRO A 123 -2.32 -17.71 11.08
C PRO A 123 -1.40 -16.82 10.23
N CYS A 124 -0.15 -16.66 10.66
CA CYS A 124 0.83 -15.87 9.98
C CYS A 124 2.01 -16.74 9.53
N ILE A 125 2.67 -16.33 8.44
CA ILE A 125 3.89 -16.99 7.99
C ILE A 125 4.94 -16.94 9.11
N PRO A 126 5.56 -18.09 9.49
CA PRO A 126 6.62 -18.10 10.47
C PRO A 126 7.79 -17.20 10.07
N GLY A 127 8.33 -16.45 11.00
CA GLY A 127 9.42 -15.49 10.77
C GLY A 127 9.74 -14.72 12.04
N CYS A 128 10.65 -13.76 11.96
CA CYS A 128 10.91 -12.87 13.09
C CYS A 128 9.72 -11.95 13.35
N ASP A 129 9.60 -11.54 14.59
CA ASP A 129 8.54 -10.64 15.06
C ASP A 129 9.04 -9.20 15.21
N ASP A 130 10.32 -8.94 14.88
CA ASP A 130 10.97 -7.64 14.94
C ASP A 130 11.98 -7.47 13.80
N ILE A 131 12.61 -6.30 13.73
CA ILE A 131 13.71 -5.98 12.83
C ILE A 131 14.90 -6.91 13.16
N LEU A 132 15.63 -7.34 12.12
CA LEU A 132 16.82 -8.16 12.30
C LEU A 132 17.83 -7.48 13.23
N SER A 133 18.41 -8.28 14.12
CA SER A 133 19.52 -7.83 14.96
C SER A 133 20.77 -7.56 14.10
N ASP A 134 21.56 -6.57 14.50
CA ASP A 134 22.90 -6.34 13.92
C ASP A 134 23.83 -7.52 14.17
N ASP A 135 23.55 -8.35 15.20
CA ASP A 135 24.26 -9.60 15.42
C ASP A 135 23.74 -10.73 14.51
N ILE A 136 24.52 -11.01 13.47
CA ILE A 136 24.22 -12.07 12.49
C ILE A 136 24.09 -13.45 13.17
N ASN A 137 24.84 -13.71 14.26
CA ASN A 137 24.77 -14.99 14.96
C ASN A 137 23.43 -15.14 15.69
N GLN A 138 22.91 -14.07 16.25
CA GLN A 138 21.58 -14.05 16.86
C GLN A 138 20.50 -14.31 15.79
N THR A 139 20.55 -13.57 14.69
CA THR A 139 19.67 -13.77 13.54
C THR A 139 19.71 -15.20 13.00
N ALA A 140 20.92 -15.78 12.86
CA ALA A 140 21.08 -17.15 12.42
C ALA A 140 20.43 -18.18 13.37
N LYS A 141 20.53 -17.99 14.69
CA LYS A 141 19.86 -18.86 15.68
C LYS A 141 18.33 -18.77 15.61
N GLU A 142 17.79 -17.61 15.33
CA GLU A 142 16.34 -17.44 15.14
C GLU A 142 15.86 -18.13 13.85
N ILE A 143 16.62 -18.00 12.77
CA ILE A 143 16.33 -18.66 11.50
C ILE A 143 16.39 -20.20 11.66
N GLU A 144 17.33 -20.72 12.43
CA GLU A 144 17.45 -22.18 12.68
C GLU A 144 16.19 -22.79 13.32
N LYS A 145 15.46 -22.03 14.12
CA LYS A 145 14.18 -22.49 14.71
C LYS A 145 13.07 -22.65 13.66
N ILE A 146 13.14 -21.89 12.59
CA ILE A 146 12.15 -21.90 11.51
C ILE A 146 12.60 -22.79 10.36
N GLY A 147 13.91 -22.87 10.12
CA GLY A 147 14.55 -23.60 9.04
C GLY A 147 14.68 -22.80 7.75
N TYR A 148 15.67 -23.16 6.95
CA TYR A 148 15.83 -22.65 5.58
C TYR A 148 14.96 -23.44 4.60
N PRO A 149 14.56 -22.86 3.44
CA PRO A 149 14.88 -21.51 2.99
C PRO A 149 14.05 -20.44 3.70
N ILE A 150 14.61 -19.23 3.81
CA ILE A 150 13.91 -18.04 4.28
C ILE A 150 13.91 -16.95 3.21
N MET A 151 13.03 -15.98 3.36
CA MET A 151 13.02 -14.76 2.59
C MET A 151 13.31 -13.56 3.50
N LEU A 152 14.40 -12.85 3.20
CA LEU A 152 14.66 -11.52 3.75
C LEU A 152 13.73 -10.50 3.07
N LYS A 153 13.22 -9.57 3.84
CA LYS A 153 12.31 -8.51 3.33
C LYS A 153 12.61 -7.18 4.01
N ALA A 154 12.55 -6.10 3.24
CA ALA A 154 12.53 -4.75 3.79
C ALA A 154 11.26 -4.52 4.62
N THR A 155 11.39 -3.84 5.76
CA THR A 155 10.25 -3.46 6.61
C THR A 155 9.36 -2.43 5.93
N GLN A 156 9.98 -1.56 5.13
CA GLN A 156 9.31 -0.60 4.26
C GLN A 156 9.57 -1.01 2.82
N GLY A 157 8.53 -1.12 2.01
CA GLY A 157 8.70 -1.46 0.61
C GLY A 157 7.54 -2.23 0.01
N GLY A 158 7.52 -2.30 -1.31
CA GLY A 158 6.50 -2.98 -2.10
C GLY A 158 7.03 -3.28 -3.51
N GLY A 159 6.21 -3.93 -4.34
CA GLY A 159 6.56 -4.19 -5.73
C GLY A 159 7.72 -5.17 -5.93
N GLY A 160 8.00 -6.04 -4.96
CA GLY A 160 9.03 -7.08 -5.10
C GLY A 160 10.47 -6.60 -4.90
N ARG A 161 10.70 -5.34 -4.52
CA ARG A 161 12.04 -4.82 -4.20
C ARG A 161 12.38 -5.03 -2.72
N GLY A 162 13.68 -5.12 -2.41
CA GLY A 162 14.15 -5.34 -1.04
C GLY A 162 13.76 -6.72 -0.51
N MET A 163 13.74 -7.73 -1.38
CA MET A 163 13.45 -9.12 -1.01
C MET A 163 14.51 -10.05 -1.60
N ARG A 164 14.98 -11.01 -0.78
CA ARG A 164 15.99 -12.00 -1.18
C ARG A 164 15.75 -13.34 -0.52
N ILE A 165 15.82 -14.40 -1.31
CA ILE A 165 15.75 -15.78 -0.82
C ILE A 165 17.12 -16.20 -0.32
N VAL A 166 17.19 -16.73 0.92
CA VAL A 166 18.38 -17.32 1.50
C VAL A 166 18.12 -18.82 1.67
N ARG A 167 18.84 -19.63 0.93
CA ARG A 167 18.66 -21.09 0.94
C ARG A 167 19.55 -21.80 1.93
N HIS A 168 20.70 -21.23 2.25
CA HIS A 168 21.67 -21.84 3.13
C HIS A 168 22.25 -20.81 4.11
N LYS A 169 22.62 -21.28 5.30
CA LYS A 169 23.21 -20.44 6.37
C LYS A 169 24.44 -19.66 5.89
N LYS A 170 25.29 -20.27 5.05
CA LYS A 170 26.51 -19.65 4.52
C LYS A 170 26.25 -18.36 3.71
N ASP A 171 25.09 -18.25 3.10
CA ASP A 171 24.73 -17.15 2.23
C ASP A 171 24.04 -15.99 2.99
N LEU A 172 23.80 -16.17 4.31
CA LEU A 172 23.00 -15.24 5.12
C LEU A 172 23.64 -13.86 5.23
N ALA A 173 24.92 -13.80 5.61
CA ALA A 173 25.62 -12.53 5.84
C ALA A 173 25.66 -11.67 4.58
N GLU A 174 26.03 -12.25 3.44
CA GLU A 174 26.08 -11.57 2.16
C GLU A 174 24.67 -11.12 1.73
N SER A 175 23.68 -11.98 1.89
CA SER A 175 22.29 -11.66 1.55
C SER A 175 21.72 -10.50 2.37
N ILE A 176 22.04 -10.42 3.68
CA ILE A 176 21.64 -9.30 4.53
C ILE A 176 22.30 -8.01 4.01
N ALA A 177 23.61 -7.99 3.80
CA ALA A 177 24.35 -6.81 3.37
C ALA A 177 23.79 -6.24 2.04
N ILE A 178 23.58 -7.12 1.04
CA ILE A 178 23.04 -6.71 -0.27
C ILE A 178 21.62 -6.17 -0.11
N THR A 179 20.74 -6.89 0.61
CA THR A 179 19.34 -6.51 0.75
C THR A 179 19.17 -5.21 1.54
N THR A 180 20.02 -4.99 2.58
CA THR A 180 20.07 -3.72 3.33
C THR A 180 20.41 -2.57 2.40
N THR A 181 21.46 -2.72 1.57
CA THR A 181 21.88 -1.68 0.62
C THR A 181 20.79 -1.38 -0.42
N GLU A 182 20.17 -2.42 -0.99
CA GLU A 182 19.06 -2.28 -1.93
C GLU A 182 17.87 -1.56 -1.29
N SER A 183 17.54 -1.91 -0.05
CA SER A 183 16.42 -1.30 0.71
C SER A 183 16.69 0.16 1.03
N LEU A 184 17.91 0.48 1.46
CA LEU A 184 18.33 1.85 1.77
C LEU A 184 18.22 2.75 0.53
N ASN A 185 18.72 2.25 -0.61
CA ASN A 185 18.68 2.99 -1.87
C ASN A 185 17.26 3.17 -2.43
N ALA A 186 16.41 2.17 -2.27
CA ALA A 186 15.07 2.19 -2.84
C ALA A 186 14.04 2.91 -1.96
N PHE A 187 14.19 2.83 -0.64
CA PHE A 187 13.16 3.23 0.33
C PHE A 187 13.68 4.20 1.41
N GLY A 188 14.98 4.46 1.46
CA GLY A 188 15.60 5.31 2.50
C GLY A 188 15.69 4.63 3.87
N ASN A 189 15.39 3.33 3.97
CA ASN A 189 15.46 2.53 5.19
C ASN A 189 16.04 1.16 4.88
N GLY A 190 17.06 0.74 5.66
CA GLY A 190 17.73 -0.53 5.52
C GLY A 190 17.22 -1.65 6.43
N ASP A 191 16.20 -1.38 7.26
CA ASP A 191 15.66 -2.35 8.21
C ASP A 191 15.04 -3.55 7.48
N LEU A 192 15.47 -4.73 7.89
CA LEU A 192 15.02 -5.99 7.32
C LEU A 192 14.33 -6.84 8.39
N TYR A 193 13.50 -7.75 7.91
CA TYR A 193 12.96 -8.88 8.67
C TYR A 193 13.00 -10.14 7.80
N PHE A 194 12.77 -11.32 8.38
CA PHE A 194 12.70 -12.55 7.60
C PHE A 194 11.42 -13.33 7.84
N GLU A 195 11.06 -14.12 6.85
CA GLU A 195 9.95 -15.09 6.91
C GLU A 195 10.38 -16.39 6.26
N ARG A 196 9.69 -17.49 6.62
CA ARG A 196 9.85 -18.75 5.91
C ARG A 196 9.51 -18.56 4.44
N TYR A 197 10.34 -19.09 3.56
CA TYR A 197 10.08 -19.09 2.12
C TYR A 197 9.30 -20.33 1.71
N PHE A 198 8.33 -20.13 0.80
CA PHE A 198 7.58 -21.19 0.15
C PHE A 198 7.87 -21.18 -1.34
N ASP A 199 8.32 -22.31 -1.90
CA ASP A 199 8.77 -22.39 -3.30
C ASP A 199 7.64 -22.17 -4.32
N ALA A 200 6.41 -22.53 -4.00
CA ALA A 200 5.26 -22.40 -4.91
C ALA A 200 4.02 -21.90 -4.15
N PRO A 201 4.02 -20.66 -3.65
CA PRO A 201 2.88 -20.13 -2.94
C PRO A 201 1.73 -19.85 -3.93
N ARG A 202 0.50 -20.05 -3.49
CA ARG A 202 -0.67 -19.49 -4.17
C ARG A 202 -1.00 -18.15 -3.53
N HIS A 203 -1.17 -17.13 -4.36
CA HIS A 203 -1.73 -15.87 -3.90
C HIS A 203 -3.24 -16.03 -3.77
N ILE A 204 -3.74 -15.93 -2.54
CA ILE A 204 -5.17 -15.92 -2.25
C ILE A 204 -5.48 -14.62 -1.54
N GLU A 205 -6.43 -13.88 -2.08
CA GLU A 205 -6.85 -12.59 -1.58
C GLU A 205 -8.35 -12.60 -1.30
N ILE A 206 -8.74 -12.02 -0.17
CA ILE A 206 -10.15 -11.86 0.19
C ILE A 206 -10.42 -10.37 0.30
N GLN A 207 -11.34 -9.87 -0.55
CA GLN A 207 -11.78 -8.48 -0.46
C GLN A 207 -12.67 -8.32 0.77
N VAL A 208 -12.27 -7.37 1.64
CA VAL A 208 -13.06 -6.98 2.80
C VAL A 208 -13.70 -5.62 2.52
N LEU A 209 -14.97 -5.48 2.79
CA LEU A 209 -15.72 -4.24 2.73
C LEU A 209 -16.49 -4.11 4.05
N CYS A 210 -16.33 -2.97 4.71
CA CYS A 210 -17.03 -2.64 5.96
C CYS A 210 -17.73 -1.30 5.81
N ASP A 211 -18.80 -1.11 6.55
CA ASP A 211 -19.49 0.17 6.70
C ASP A 211 -19.50 0.62 8.18
N ASN A 212 -20.33 1.59 8.52
CA ASN A 212 -20.43 2.09 9.88
C ASN A 212 -21.18 1.12 10.85
N PHE A 213 -21.67 0.00 10.35
CA PHE A 213 -22.46 -0.97 11.10
C PHE A 213 -21.73 -2.31 11.27
N GLY A 214 -20.57 -2.52 10.61
CA GLY A 214 -19.72 -3.72 10.76
C GLY A 214 -19.37 -4.43 9.46
#